data_c30f59456264df434b1dae10923e33cf
#
_entry.id   c30f59456264df434b1dae10923e33cf
#
_cell.length_a   1.000
_cell.length_b   1.000
_cell.length_c   1.000
_cell.angle_alpha   90.00
_cell.angle_beta   90.00
_cell.angle_gamma   90.00
#
_symmetry.space_group_name_H-M   'P 1'
#
loop_
_entity.id
_entity.type
_entity.pdbx_description
1 polymer ?
#
loop_
_entity_poly.entity_id
_entity_poly.type
_entity_poly.pdbx_seq_one_letter_code
_entity_poly.pdbx_strand_id
1 'polypeptide(L)'
;MQHANLLISLSQISETCCILLIPFFLGRFGIKKVMLIAMVAWVLRFGLFGLGDPGSGVWMFVLSMIVYGVAFDFFNVSGSLFVDKETDLSIRSSAQGLFIIMTNGIGATVGTLSAQAVVNCFVDFNSQAPQVEGWSRAWFVFAAYALVVAVTFALVFKYKHKVDND
;
A
#
# COMPACT_ATOMS: atom_id res chain seq x y z
N MET A 1 -0.33 1.13 23.60
CA MET A 1 -0.71 2.44 22.99
C MET A 1 -2.13 2.77 23.44
N GLN A 2 -2.32 3.85 24.19
CA GLN A 2 -3.66 4.24 24.71
C GLN A 2 -4.59 4.84 23.64
N HIS A 3 -4.10 5.12 22.42
CA HIS A 3 -4.83 5.81 21.37
C HIS A 3 -4.87 5.08 20.02
N ALA A 4 -4.86 3.75 20.02
CA ALA A 4 -4.90 2.95 18.78
C ALA A 4 -6.14 3.28 17.91
N ASN A 5 -7.30 3.50 18.53
CA ASN A 5 -8.52 3.85 17.81
C ASN A 5 -8.46 5.23 17.12
N LEU A 6 -7.71 6.18 17.69
CA LEU A 6 -7.50 7.49 17.04
C LEU A 6 -6.62 7.36 15.79
N LEU A 7 -5.60 6.51 15.82
CA LEU A 7 -4.76 6.24 14.65
C LEU A 7 -5.54 5.56 13.53
N ILE A 8 -6.41 4.60 13.87
CA ILE A 8 -7.30 3.94 12.91
C ILE A 8 -8.27 4.95 12.29
N SER A 9 -8.89 5.80 13.10
CA SER A 9 -9.80 6.85 12.60
C SER A 9 -9.09 7.84 11.68
N LEU A 10 -7.84 8.18 11.99
CA LEU A 10 -7.03 9.07 11.15
C LEU A 10 -6.74 8.45 9.78
N SER A 11 -6.45 7.13 9.72
CA SER A 11 -6.25 6.47 8.43
C SER A 11 -7.53 6.45 7.59
N GLN A 12 -8.70 6.23 8.19
CA GLN A 12 -9.99 6.26 7.49
C GLN A 12 -10.33 7.65 6.93
N ILE A 13 -10.03 8.71 7.68
CA ILE A 13 -10.18 10.10 7.19
C ILE A 13 -9.23 10.32 6.01
N SER A 14 -7.97 9.88 6.11
CA SER A 14 -7.00 9.97 5.03
C SER A 14 -7.47 9.23 3.78
N GLU A 15 -7.98 8.00 3.90
CA GLU A 15 -8.55 7.23 2.79
C GLU A 15 -9.66 8.01 2.09
N THR A 16 -10.61 8.56 2.86
CA THR A 16 -11.71 9.35 2.30
C THR A 16 -11.21 10.55 1.50
N CYS A 17 -10.25 11.30 2.04
CA CYS A 17 -9.64 12.43 1.34
C CYS A 17 -8.88 11.99 0.09
N CYS A 18 -8.14 10.87 0.16
CA CYS A 18 -7.38 10.34 -0.95
C CYS A 18 -8.27 9.88 -2.10
N ILE A 19 -9.38 9.19 -1.80
CA ILE A 19 -10.37 8.78 -2.83
C ILE A 19 -10.88 9.97 -3.61
N LEU A 20 -11.19 11.09 -2.96
CA LEU A 20 -11.64 12.32 -3.61
C LEU A 20 -10.58 12.95 -4.53
N LEU A 21 -9.30 12.72 -4.24
CA LEU A 21 -8.17 13.24 -5.04
C LEU A 21 -7.81 12.34 -6.23
N ILE A 22 -8.22 11.07 -6.25
CA ILE A 22 -7.87 10.11 -7.30
C ILE A 22 -8.24 10.60 -8.71
N PRO A 23 -9.44 11.15 -9.00
CA PRO A 23 -9.78 11.62 -10.33
C PRO A 23 -8.81 12.69 -10.85
N PHE A 24 -8.39 13.62 -9.98
CA PHE A 24 -7.41 14.64 -10.32
C PHE A 24 -6.05 14.04 -10.68
N PHE A 25 -5.55 13.10 -9.88
CA PHE A 25 -4.27 12.45 -10.14
C PHE A 25 -4.30 11.56 -11.38
N LEU A 26 -5.38 10.83 -11.60
CA LEU A 26 -5.55 9.99 -12.79
C LEU A 26 -5.62 10.82 -14.07
N GLY A 27 -6.37 11.92 -14.06
CA GLY A 27 -6.45 12.82 -15.21
C GLY A 27 -5.11 13.46 -15.55
N ARG A 28 -4.31 13.83 -14.54
CA ARG A 28 -3.03 14.51 -14.75
C ARG A 28 -1.85 13.58 -15.03
N PHE A 29 -1.77 12.46 -14.34
CA PHE A 29 -0.58 11.59 -14.37
C PHE A 29 -0.82 10.26 -15.08
N GLY A 30 -2.07 9.84 -15.22
CA GLY A 30 -2.46 8.57 -15.79
C GLY A 30 -2.24 7.37 -14.85
N ILE A 31 -2.84 6.24 -15.21
CA ILE A 31 -2.94 5.03 -14.36
C ILE A 31 -1.55 4.55 -13.89
N LYS A 32 -0.58 4.40 -14.80
CA LYS A 32 0.76 3.88 -14.46
C LYS A 32 1.45 4.71 -13.37
N LYS A 33 1.45 6.04 -13.52
CA LYS A 33 2.15 6.91 -12.55
C LYS A 33 1.43 6.96 -11.22
N VAL A 34 0.10 6.90 -11.22
CA VAL A 34 -0.68 6.86 -9.98
C VAL A 34 -0.44 5.55 -9.22
N MET A 35 -0.37 4.40 -9.91
CA MET A 35 0.02 3.13 -9.29
C MET A 35 1.46 3.17 -8.74
N LEU A 36 2.40 3.81 -9.44
CA LEU A 36 3.77 3.98 -8.94
C LEU A 36 3.81 4.88 -7.69
N ILE A 37 3.05 5.96 -7.66
CA ILE A 37 2.91 6.82 -6.47
C ILE A 37 2.42 5.99 -5.29
N ALA A 38 1.41 5.14 -5.50
CA ALA A 38 0.90 4.24 -4.47
C ALA A 38 1.97 3.26 -3.94
N MET A 39 2.76 2.67 -4.85
CA MET A 39 3.84 1.76 -4.47
C MET A 39 4.95 2.47 -3.68
N VAL A 40 5.34 3.68 -4.08
CA VAL A 40 6.28 4.52 -3.32
C VAL A 40 5.71 4.90 -1.95
N ALA A 41 4.41 5.18 -1.87
CA ALA A 41 3.73 5.43 -0.60
C ALA A 41 3.79 4.21 0.34
N TRP A 42 3.70 2.97 -0.19
CA TRP A 42 3.92 1.74 0.59
C TRP A 42 5.35 1.65 1.15
N VAL A 43 6.37 1.98 0.34
CA VAL A 43 7.77 2.02 0.80
C VAL A 43 7.94 3.03 1.94
N LEU A 44 7.41 4.25 1.76
CA LEU A 44 7.44 5.29 2.79
C LEU A 44 6.72 4.86 4.07
N ARG A 45 5.54 4.26 3.94
CA ARG A 45 4.76 3.77 5.07
C ARG A 45 5.54 2.76 5.92
N PHE A 46 6.11 1.74 5.29
CA PHE A 46 6.90 0.73 5.99
C PHE A 46 8.20 1.32 6.56
N GLY A 47 8.85 2.25 5.85
CA GLY A 47 10.00 2.99 6.35
C GLY A 47 9.68 3.81 7.60
N LEU A 48 8.55 4.51 7.60
CA LEU A 48 8.07 5.27 8.77
C LEU A 48 7.77 4.37 9.97
N PHE A 49 7.20 3.17 9.75
CA PHE A 49 7.04 2.19 10.81
C PHE A 49 8.37 1.66 11.34
N GLY A 50 9.35 1.46 10.44
CA GLY A 50 10.69 1.01 10.81
C GLY A 50 11.47 2.04 11.62
N LEU A 51 11.27 3.33 11.35
CA LEU A 51 11.94 4.45 12.06
C LEU A 51 11.18 4.90 13.32
N GLY A 52 9.87 4.61 13.39
CA GLY A 52 9.03 5.01 14.51
C GLY A 52 9.32 4.21 15.77
N ASP A 53 9.20 4.85 16.90
CA ASP A 53 9.22 4.23 18.22
C ASP A 53 8.00 4.67 19.06
N PRO A 54 7.61 3.92 20.10
CA PRO A 54 6.49 4.29 20.97
C PRO A 54 6.71 5.54 21.82
N GLY A 55 7.92 6.11 21.82
CA GLY A 55 8.32 7.32 22.54
C GLY A 55 8.27 8.56 21.64
N SER A 56 9.42 9.13 21.35
CA SER A 56 9.56 10.35 20.54
C SER A 56 9.19 10.18 19.07
N GLY A 57 9.18 8.94 18.56
CA GLY A 57 8.87 8.57 17.18
C GLY A 57 7.40 8.36 16.84
N VAL A 58 6.46 8.57 17.78
CA VAL A 58 5.02 8.37 17.57
C VAL A 58 4.47 9.17 16.38
N TRP A 59 5.01 10.34 16.10
CA TRP A 59 4.60 11.16 14.94
C TRP A 59 4.84 10.45 13.59
N MET A 60 5.83 9.55 13.50
CA MET A 60 6.09 8.76 12.30
C MET A 60 4.95 7.75 12.06
N PHE A 61 4.39 7.18 13.13
CA PHE A 61 3.20 6.33 13.03
C PHE A 61 1.98 7.11 12.53
N VAL A 62 1.79 8.34 13.05
CA VAL A 62 0.70 9.23 12.59
C VAL A 62 0.87 9.54 11.10
N LEU A 63 2.07 9.91 10.67
CA LEU A 63 2.38 10.20 9.27
C LEU A 63 2.16 8.96 8.38
N SER A 64 2.56 7.78 8.85
CA SER A 64 2.31 6.51 8.17
C SER A 64 0.81 6.24 7.96
N MET A 65 -0.06 6.61 8.93
CA MET A 65 -1.51 6.46 8.78
C MET A 65 -2.08 7.41 7.72
N ILE A 66 -1.53 8.62 7.58
CA ILE A 66 -1.92 9.55 6.52
C ILE A 66 -1.48 9.03 5.14
N VAL A 67 -0.26 8.50 5.03
CA VAL A 67 0.27 7.94 3.78
C VAL A 67 -0.51 6.68 3.34
N TYR A 68 -1.19 6.00 4.27
CA TYR A 68 -1.94 4.78 3.97
C TYR A 68 -3.03 4.98 2.92
N GLY A 69 -3.80 6.05 2.99
CA GLY A 69 -4.84 6.34 1.99
C GLY A 69 -4.24 6.42 0.58
N VAL A 70 -3.11 7.13 0.40
CA VAL A 70 -2.41 7.17 -0.90
C VAL A 70 -1.93 5.78 -1.31
N ALA A 71 -1.32 5.02 -0.39
CA ALA A 71 -0.75 3.72 -0.69
C ALA A 71 -1.81 2.70 -1.11
N PHE A 72 -2.95 2.66 -0.43
CA PHE A 72 -3.99 1.66 -0.63
C PHE A 72 -4.95 2.04 -1.75
N ASP A 73 -5.56 3.23 -1.67
CA ASP A 73 -6.64 3.63 -2.57
C ASP A 73 -6.12 3.92 -3.99
N PHE A 74 -4.99 4.60 -4.12
CA PHE A 74 -4.43 4.89 -5.44
C PHE A 74 -4.08 3.62 -6.21
N PHE A 75 -3.59 2.59 -5.52
CA PHE A 75 -3.30 1.32 -6.16
C PHE A 75 -4.58 0.58 -6.57
N ASN A 76 -5.52 0.40 -5.65
CA ASN A 76 -6.73 -0.37 -5.89
C ASN A 76 -7.63 0.27 -6.95
N VAL A 77 -7.88 1.58 -6.84
CA VAL A 77 -8.74 2.28 -7.80
C VAL A 77 -8.08 2.35 -9.18
N SER A 78 -6.78 2.66 -9.25
CA SER A 78 -6.06 2.69 -10.53
C SER A 78 -5.97 1.31 -11.17
N GLY A 79 -5.77 0.24 -10.39
CA GLY A 79 -5.74 -1.13 -10.86
C GLY A 79 -7.10 -1.58 -11.38
N SER A 80 -8.17 -1.28 -10.66
CA SER A 80 -9.55 -1.54 -11.10
C SER A 80 -9.88 -0.80 -12.41
N LEU A 81 -9.52 0.47 -12.52
CA LEU A 81 -9.71 1.25 -13.75
C LEU A 81 -8.86 0.74 -14.92
N PHE A 82 -7.65 0.24 -14.64
CA PHE A 82 -6.84 -0.41 -15.66
C PHE A 82 -7.54 -1.65 -16.21
N VAL A 83 -8.02 -2.53 -15.33
CA VAL A 83 -8.77 -3.74 -15.72
C VAL A 83 -10.02 -3.36 -16.51
N ASP A 84 -10.73 -2.32 -16.10
CA ASP A 84 -11.95 -1.85 -16.78
C ASP A 84 -11.67 -1.35 -18.20
N LYS A 85 -10.56 -0.64 -18.40
CA LYS A 85 -10.18 -0.08 -19.71
C LYS A 85 -9.59 -1.10 -20.69
N GLU A 86 -8.90 -2.12 -20.16
CA GLU A 86 -8.20 -3.12 -20.97
C GLU A 86 -9.03 -4.39 -21.22
N THR A 87 -10.26 -4.45 -20.69
CA THR A 87 -11.12 -5.64 -20.78
C THR A 87 -12.38 -5.36 -21.59
N ASP A 88 -12.75 -6.28 -22.48
CA ASP A 88 -13.97 -6.21 -23.24
C ASP A 88 -15.22 -6.20 -22.34
N LEU A 89 -16.27 -5.51 -22.77
CA LEU A 89 -17.54 -5.38 -22.04
C LEU A 89 -18.15 -6.73 -21.62
N SER A 90 -17.98 -7.75 -22.44
CA SER A 90 -18.56 -9.09 -22.21
C SER A 90 -17.96 -9.83 -21.01
N ILE A 91 -16.71 -9.58 -20.67
CA ILE A 91 -15.97 -10.27 -19.59
C ILE A 91 -15.50 -9.34 -18.48
N ARG A 92 -15.83 -8.05 -18.57
CA ARG A 92 -15.36 -6.99 -17.64
C ARG A 92 -15.67 -7.33 -16.17
N SER A 93 -16.89 -7.76 -15.87
CA SER A 93 -17.28 -8.12 -14.50
C SER A 93 -16.46 -9.29 -13.96
N SER A 94 -16.18 -10.29 -14.80
CA SER A 94 -15.35 -11.43 -14.42
C SER A 94 -13.90 -11.03 -14.20
N ALA A 95 -13.36 -10.14 -15.03
CA ALA A 95 -12.00 -9.61 -14.88
C ALA A 95 -11.84 -8.76 -13.59
N GLN A 96 -12.84 -7.96 -13.24
CA GLN A 96 -12.88 -7.23 -11.97
C GLN A 96 -12.94 -8.19 -10.77
N GLY A 97 -13.78 -9.22 -10.85
CA GLY A 97 -13.83 -10.27 -9.82
C GLY A 97 -12.49 -10.98 -9.66
N LEU A 98 -11.83 -11.32 -10.76
CA LEU A 98 -10.49 -11.93 -10.74
C LEU A 98 -9.45 -10.98 -10.12
N PHE A 99 -9.46 -9.70 -10.47
CA PHE A 99 -8.58 -8.69 -9.88
C PHE A 99 -8.72 -8.63 -8.36
N ILE A 100 -9.96 -8.61 -7.84
CA ILE A 100 -10.24 -8.60 -6.40
C ILE A 100 -9.76 -9.90 -5.74
N ILE A 101 -10.00 -11.06 -6.35
CA ILE A 101 -9.53 -12.35 -5.82
C ILE A 101 -8.01 -12.40 -5.77
N MET A 102 -7.33 -11.95 -6.81
CA MET A 102 -5.86 -11.94 -6.87
C MET A 102 -5.25 -10.98 -5.85
N THR A 103 -5.82 -9.81 -5.66
CA THR A 103 -5.28 -8.81 -4.73
C THR A 103 -5.70 -9.06 -3.28
N ASN A 104 -7.01 -9.11 -3.01
CA ASN A 104 -7.56 -9.17 -1.65
C ASN A 104 -7.78 -10.60 -1.14
N GLY A 105 -7.78 -11.59 -2.03
CA GLY A 105 -7.84 -13.01 -1.67
C GLY A 105 -6.44 -13.62 -1.60
N ILE A 106 -5.91 -14.06 -2.73
CA ILE A 106 -4.64 -14.79 -2.81
C ILE A 106 -3.48 -13.91 -2.34
N GLY A 107 -3.40 -12.67 -2.84
CA GLY A 107 -2.32 -11.73 -2.50
C GLY A 107 -2.31 -11.40 -1.00
N ALA A 108 -3.46 -11.13 -0.41
CA ALA A 108 -3.57 -10.87 1.01
C ALA A 108 -3.20 -12.09 1.86
N THR A 109 -3.63 -13.29 1.47
CA THR A 109 -3.30 -14.54 2.19
C THR A 109 -1.80 -14.82 2.16
N VAL A 110 -1.19 -14.84 0.96
CA VAL A 110 0.25 -15.05 0.80
C VAL A 110 1.04 -13.96 1.52
N GLY A 111 0.60 -12.70 1.38
CA GLY A 111 1.23 -11.55 2.04
C GLY A 111 1.20 -11.67 3.57
N THR A 112 0.07 -12.05 4.15
CA THR A 112 -0.07 -12.23 5.60
C THR A 112 0.82 -13.35 6.13
N LEU A 113 0.84 -14.51 5.44
CA LEU A 113 1.68 -15.65 5.84
C LEU A 113 3.16 -15.30 5.72
N SER A 114 3.57 -14.65 4.64
CA SER A 114 4.95 -14.21 4.45
C SER A 114 5.37 -13.16 5.48
N ALA A 115 4.48 -12.20 5.78
CA ALA A 115 4.72 -11.18 6.78
C ALA A 115 4.89 -11.80 8.18
N GLN A 116 4.05 -12.78 8.54
CA GLN A 116 4.17 -13.48 9.80
C GLN A 116 5.51 -14.24 9.91
N ALA A 117 5.95 -14.88 8.83
CA ALA A 117 7.25 -15.57 8.80
C ALA A 117 8.41 -14.57 9.01
N VAL A 118 8.38 -13.41 8.35
CA VAL A 118 9.38 -12.36 8.55
C VAL A 118 9.38 -11.86 10.00
N VAL A 119 8.20 -11.53 10.54
CA VAL A 119 8.10 -11.05 11.92
C VAL A 119 8.64 -12.08 12.91
N ASN A 120 8.32 -13.36 12.74
CA ASN A 120 8.81 -14.43 13.62
C ASN A 120 10.34 -14.60 13.58
N CYS A 121 11.01 -14.15 12.50
CA CYS A 121 12.48 -14.18 12.43
C CYS A 121 13.15 -13.09 13.27
N PHE A 122 12.47 -11.97 13.53
CA PHE A 122 13.07 -10.80 14.19
C PHE A 122 12.47 -10.50 15.56
N VAL A 123 11.28 -11.01 15.87
CA VAL A 123 10.53 -10.72 17.10
C VAL A 123 10.33 -12.01 17.88
N ASP A 124 10.85 -12.07 19.10
CA ASP A 124 10.60 -13.17 20.03
C ASP A 124 9.37 -12.87 20.90
N PHE A 125 8.26 -13.51 20.59
CA PHE A 125 6.98 -13.33 21.31
C PHE A 125 6.98 -13.88 22.74
N ASN A 126 8.01 -14.68 23.13
CA ASN A 126 8.15 -15.19 24.50
C ASN A 126 8.93 -14.22 25.41
N SER A 127 9.59 -13.22 24.85
CA SER A 127 10.33 -12.22 25.61
C SER A 127 9.40 -11.20 26.25
N GLN A 128 9.63 -10.90 27.52
CA GLN A 128 8.92 -9.83 28.23
C GLN A 128 9.52 -8.44 27.98
N ALA A 129 10.68 -8.37 27.34
CA ALA A 129 11.35 -7.11 27.03
C ALA A 129 10.74 -6.42 25.78
N PRO A 130 10.69 -5.08 25.74
CA PRO A 130 10.28 -4.36 24.55
C PRO A 130 11.21 -4.68 23.37
N GLN A 131 10.64 -5.16 22.25
CA GLN A 131 11.41 -5.58 21.07
C GLN A 131 11.32 -4.55 19.92
N VAL A 132 11.52 -3.28 20.25
CA VAL A 132 11.43 -2.19 19.27
C VAL A 132 12.38 -2.42 18.09
N GLU A 133 13.59 -2.87 18.34
CA GLU A 133 14.58 -3.15 17.29
C GLU A 133 14.16 -4.31 16.38
N GLY A 134 13.60 -5.39 16.93
CA GLY A 134 13.09 -6.51 16.13
C GLY A 134 11.96 -6.09 15.19
N TRP A 135 11.00 -5.32 15.69
CA TRP A 135 9.93 -4.75 14.88
C TRP A 135 10.45 -3.80 13.81
N SER A 136 11.41 -2.90 14.16
CA SER A 136 12.04 -1.99 13.20
C SER A 136 12.68 -2.75 12.04
N ARG A 137 13.46 -3.81 12.33
CA ARG A 137 14.08 -4.65 11.29
C ARG A 137 13.06 -5.32 10.39
N ALA A 138 11.97 -5.87 10.95
CA ALA A 138 10.90 -6.47 10.16
C ALA A 138 10.25 -5.44 9.21
N TRP A 139 9.99 -4.22 9.67
CA TRP A 139 9.42 -3.15 8.85
C TRP A 139 10.36 -2.72 7.72
N PHE A 140 11.68 -2.67 7.95
CA PHE A 140 12.64 -2.39 6.88
C PHE A 140 12.71 -3.50 5.83
N VAL A 141 12.52 -4.77 6.20
CA VAL A 141 12.37 -5.86 5.21
C VAL A 141 11.14 -5.64 4.34
N PHE A 142 10.01 -5.25 4.92
CA PHE A 142 8.81 -4.92 4.14
C PHE A 142 9.02 -3.71 3.23
N ALA A 143 9.71 -2.67 3.70
CA ALA A 143 10.05 -1.51 2.88
C ALA A 143 10.95 -1.89 1.69
N ALA A 144 11.97 -2.73 1.92
CA ALA A 144 12.84 -3.22 0.86
C ALA A 144 12.08 -4.07 -0.16
N TYR A 145 11.20 -4.96 0.29
CA TYR A 145 10.32 -5.75 -0.59
C TYR A 145 9.42 -4.83 -1.44
N ALA A 146 8.75 -3.86 -0.81
CA ALA A 146 7.89 -2.91 -1.52
C ALA A 146 8.68 -2.10 -2.56
N LEU A 147 9.93 -1.71 -2.25
CA LEU A 147 10.81 -1.02 -3.19
C LEU A 147 11.16 -1.89 -4.40
N VAL A 148 11.51 -3.15 -4.18
CA VAL A 148 11.82 -4.09 -5.28
C VAL A 148 10.61 -4.26 -6.19
N VAL A 149 9.40 -4.41 -5.60
CA VAL A 149 8.15 -4.52 -6.37
C VAL A 149 7.88 -3.23 -7.17
N ALA A 150 8.07 -2.05 -6.56
CA ALA A 150 7.87 -0.76 -7.23
C ALA A 150 8.84 -0.58 -8.42
N VAL A 151 10.12 -0.91 -8.24
CA VAL A 151 11.13 -0.86 -9.31
C VAL A 151 10.79 -1.85 -10.42
N THR A 152 10.46 -3.09 -10.07
CA THR A 152 10.08 -4.12 -11.06
C THR A 152 8.86 -3.66 -11.86
N PHE A 153 7.84 -3.15 -11.20
CA PHE A 153 6.65 -2.61 -11.86
C PHE A 153 7.00 -1.45 -12.80
N ALA A 154 7.85 -0.52 -12.37
CA ALA A 154 8.25 0.61 -13.20
C ALA A 154 8.93 0.19 -14.50
N LEU A 155 9.73 -0.89 -14.45
CA LEU A 155 10.48 -1.43 -15.60
C LEU A 155 9.61 -2.29 -16.51
N VAL A 156 8.78 -3.16 -15.93
CA VAL A 156 7.97 -4.15 -16.67
C VAL A 156 6.68 -3.57 -17.20
N PHE A 157 5.99 -2.76 -16.41
CA PHE A 157 4.67 -2.25 -16.77
C PHE A 157 4.77 -1.08 -17.78
N LYS A 158 4.53 -1.39 -19.05
CA LYS A 158 4.58 -0.42 -20.17
C LYS A 158 3.16 0.00 -20.57
N TYR A 159 2.59 0.94 -19.85
CA TYR A 159 1.30 1.54 -20.20
C TYR A 159 1.47 2.99 -20.64
N LYS A 160 0.96 3.33 -21.83
CA LYS A 160 0.93 4.72 -22.34
C LYS A 160 -0.43 5.31 -22.04
N HIS A 161 -0.45 6.39 -21.29
CA HIS A 161 -1.65 7.19 -21.07
C HIS A 161 -2.09 7.79 -22.39
N LYS A 162 -3.25 7.37 -22.91
CA LYS A 162 -3.93 8.11 -23.98
C LYS A 162 -4.71 9.23 -23.31
N VAL A 163 -4.32 10.46 -23.55
CA VAL A 163 -5.13 11.62 -23.19
C VAL A 163 -6.27 11.62 -24.21
N ASP A 164 -7.47 11.31 -23.77
CA ASP A 164 -8.66 11.56 -24.57
C ASP A 164 -8.79 13.09 -24.63
N ASN A 165 -8.37 13.68 -25.76
CA ASN A 165 -8.64 15.06 -26.08
C ASN A 165 -10.08 15.11 -26.64
N ASP A 166 -11.06 15.23 -25.76
CA ASP A 166 -12.40 15.70 -26.08
C ASP A 166 -12.51 17.20 -25.76
#